data_0cf44fa21dae99f069c913855fa14388
#
_entry.id   0cf44fa21dae99f069c913855fa14388
#
_cell.length_a   1.000
_cell.length_b   1.000
_cell.length_c   1.000
_cell.angle_alpha   90.00
_cell.angle_beta   90.00
_cell.angle_gamma   90.00
#
_symmetry.space_group_name_H-M   'P 1'
#
loop_
_entity.id
_entity.type
_entity.pdbx_description
1 polymer ?
#
loop_
_entity_poly.entity_id
_entity_poly.type
_entity_poly.pdbx_seq_one_letter_code
_entity_poly.pdbx_strand_id
1 'polypeptide(L)'
;MEPSYSLQSHIFKNLQDNTYRDINVYNPLNISHPLTDHYLDPECLSPVGDGDPNSINLIIPQDCGGFNLGSFIVRRSSWSDRLLDIWWDPVGYEQKHMEWEHKEQDALEWMYQNQPWVRPHVAFVPQRRINSFPLGACGDKGFNPKIHYNAPDRDFLVNMAGCEWGRDCWGEMYEFRKLSEKLNRNILQRFRDWFVGLFKRKSD
;
A
#
# COMPACT_ATOMS: atom_id res chain seq x y z
N MET A 1 -4.63 -11.04 -7.83
CA MET A 1 -3.24 -10.87 -8.33
C MET A 1 -3.21 -11.17 -9.83
N GLU A 2 -2.61 -10.32 -10.61
CA GLU A 2 -2.41 -10.52 -12.04
C GLU A 2 -1.10 -11.29 -12.25
N PRO A 3 -1.09 -12.51 -12.82
CA PRO A 3 0.14 -13.30 -12.98
C PRO A 3 1.20 -12.64 -13.86
N SER A 4 0.79 -11.73 -14.75
CA SER A 4 1.71 -10.95 -15.61
C SER A 4 2.42 -9.83 -14.87
N TYR A 5 1.96 -9.48 -13.64
CA TYR A 5 2.50 -8.43 -12.79
C TYR A 5 3.09 -9.05 -11.52
N SER A 6 4.28 -9.59 -11.63
CA SER A 6 5.01 -10.05 -10.45
C SER A 6 5.57 -8.86 -9.66
N LEU A 7 5.72 -8.99 -8.35
CA LEU A 7 6.43 -8.00 -7.53
C LEU A 7 7.84 -7.73 -8.07
N GLN A 8 8.48 -8.75 -8.65
CA GLN A 8 9.78 -8.60 -9.30
C GLN A 8 9.77 -7.56 -10.41
N SER A 9 8.77 -7.61 -11.31
CA SER A 9 8.68 -6.65 -12.42
C SER A 9 8.15 -5.29 -11.96
N HIS A 10 7.33 -5.27 -10.92
CA HIS A 10 6.58 -4.10 -10.49
C HIS A 10 7.39 -3.17 -9.56
N ILE A 11 8.25 -3.76 -8.74
CA ILE A 11 9.02 -3.04 -7.71
C ILE A 11 10.51 -3.34 -7.82
N PHE A 12 10.90 -4.63 -7.77
CA PHE A 12 12.29 -5.00 -7.52
C PHE A 12 13.22 -4.83 -8.71
N LYS A 13 12.72 -4.89 -9.95
CA LYS A 13 13.57 -4.78 -11.15
C LYS A 13 14.36 -3.46 -11.20
N ASN A 14 13.75 -2.37 -10.74
CA ASN A 14 14.36 -1.05 -10.65
C ASN A 14 13.99 -0.45 -9.28
N LEU A 15 14.50 -1.05 -8.22
CA LEU A 15 14.08 -0.71 -6.86
C LEU A 15 14.31 0.77 -6.53
N GLN A 16 15.45 1.34 -6.93
CA GLN A 16 15.75 2.76 -6.71
C GLN A 16 14.76 3.68 -7.43
N ASP A 17 14.42 3.36 -8.68
CA ASP A 17 13.52 4.18 -9.50
C ASP A 17 12.05 4.04 -9.08
N ASN A 18 11.72 2.93 -8.41
CA ASN A 18 10.37 2.62 -7.97
C ASN A 18 10.07 3.02 -6.52
N THR A 19 11.10 3.45 -5.77
CA THR A 19 10.96 3.81 -4.34
C THR A 19 11.48 5.21 -4.05
N TYR A 20 10.96 5.80 -3.00
CA TYR A 20 11.38 7.10 -2.47
C TYR A 20 11.91 6.89 -1.05
N ARG A 21 13.03 7.52 -0.73
CA ARG A 21 13.65 7.41 0.59
C ARG A 21 13.25 8.56 1.50
N ASP A 22 12.79 9.63 0.91
CA ASP A 22 12.32 10.84 1.59
C ASP A 22 10.80 10.90 1.52
N ILE A 23 10.15 10.92 2.66
CA ILE A 23 8.70 11.00 2.78
C ILE A 23 8.12 12.28 2.16
N ASN A 24 8.88 13.37 2.14
CA ASN A 24 8.39 14.62 1.52
C ASN A 24 8.47 14.61 0.00
N VAL A 25 9.38 13.85 -0.56
CA VAL A 25 9.45 13.69 -2.03
C VAL A 25 8.22 12.93 -2.53
N TYR A 26 7.70 12.02 -1.70
CA TYR A 26 6.49 11.30 -2.02
C TYR A 26 5.39 11.55 -0.99
N ASN A 27 4.70 12.66 -1.15
CA ASN A 27 3.44 12.97 -0.46
C ASN A 27 2.37 13.36 -1.46
N PRO A 28 1.76 12.39 -2.14
CA PRO A 28 0.84 12.67 -3.24
C PRO A 28 -0.44 13.39 -2.81
N LEU A 29 -0.83 13.27 -1.55
CA LEU A 29 -2.08 13.79 -1.01
C LEU A 29 -1.88 15.02 -0.13
N ASN A 30 -0.63 15.41 0.13
CA ASN A 30 -0.26 16.56 0.96
C ASN A 30 -0.96 16.52 2.33
N ILE A 31 -0.89 15.37 2.98
CA ILE A 31 -1.53 15.13 4.28
C ILE A 31 -0.60 15.51 5.43
N SER A 32 -1.19 15.87 6.57
CA SER A 32 -0.50 15.94 7.84
C SER A 32 -0.49 14.56 8.49
N HIS A 33 0.60 14.21 9.15
CA HIS A 33 0.67 12.96 9.90
C HIS A 33 -0.06 13.10 11.24
N PRO A 34 -0.85 12.09 11.67
CA PRO A 34 -1.67 12.17 12.87
C PRO A 34 -0.89 12.50 14.15
N LEU A 35 0.37 12.08 14.21
CA LEU A 35 1.20 12.25 15.41
C LEU A 35 1.89 13.61 15.53
N THR A 36 1.85 14.48 14.53
CA THR A 36 2.68 15.69 14.51
C THR A 36 1.92 16.97 14.24
N ASP A 37 0.63 16.99 14.03
CA ASP A 37 -0.13 18.16 13.54
C ASP A 37 0.52 18.85 12.32
N HIS A 38 1.69 18.43 11.96
CA HIS A 38 2.49 18.86 10.83
C HIS A 38 2.86 17.66 9.99
N TYR A 39 2.83 17.82 8.72
CA TYR A 39 3.61 17.04 7.80
C TYR A 39 5.00 16.91 8.37
N LEU A 40 5.52 15.71 8.48
CA LEU A 40 6.78 15.42 9.20
C LEU A 40 7.74 16.59 9.13
N ASP A 41 8.06 17.15 10.28
CA ASP A 41 8.97 18.27 10.43
C ASP A 41 10.18 18.04 9.51
N PRO A 42 10.67 19.03 8.74
CA PRO A 42 11.87 18.91 7.94
C PRO A 42 13.05 18.27 8.66
N GLU A 43 13.16 18.44 9.97
CA GLU A 43 14.17 17.77 10.79
C GLU A 43 13.94 16.25 10.92
N CYS A 44 12.71 15.79 10.67
CA CYS A 44 12.33 14.39 10.68
C CYS A 44 12.44 13.71 9.32
N LEU A 45 12.93 14.39 8.30
CA LEU A 45 13.09 13.85 6.97
C LEU A 45 13.97 12.61 6.97
N SER A 46 13.53 11.61 6.25
CA SER A 46 14.41 10.50 5.89
C SER A 46 15.61 11.09 5.16
N PRO A 47 16.84 10.78 5.58
CA PRO A 47 17.98 11.11 4.74
C PRO A 47 17.72 10.51 3.37
N VAL A 48 18.02 11.27 2.33
CA VAL A 48 18.17 10.70 0.98
C VAL A 48 19.07 9.49 1.18
N GLY A 49 18.56 8.29 1.08
CA GLY A 49 19.29 7.08 1.50
C GLY A 49 20.71 7.07 0.96
N ASP A 50 21.51 6.19 1.43
CA ASP A 50 22.91 6.01 0.99
C ASP A 50 23.07 5.69 -0.51
N GLY A 51 21.97 5.66 -1.26
CA GLY A 51 21.96 5.25 -2.66
C GLY A 51 22.05 3.75 -2.86
N ASP A 52 22.21 2.97 -1.80
CA ASP A 52 22.27 1.52 -1.87
C ASP A 52 20.88 0.89 -1.70
N PRO A 53 20.32 0.24 -2.72
CA PRO A 53 19.04 -0.46 -2.59
C PRO A 53 19.08 -1.62 -1.58
N ASN A 54 20.30 -2.08 -1.22
CA ASN A 54 20.44 -3.14 -0.22
C ASN A 54 20.21 -2.64 1.20
N SER A 55 20.29 -1.34 1.46
CA SER A 55 19.94 -0.77 2.76
C SER A 55 18.43 -0.74 3.02
N ILE A 56 17.60 -0.89 1.99
CA ILE A 56 16.14 -0.93 2.13
C ILE A 56 15.71 -2.26 2.76
N ASN A 57 15.14 -2.18 3.95
CA ASN A 57 14.61 -3.33 4.67
C ASN A 57 13.08 -3.32 4.78
N LEU A 58 12.45 -2.14 4.65
CA LEU A 58 10.99 -1.99 4.71
C LEU A 58 10.52 -1.09 3.57
N ILE A 59 9.49 -1.53 2.85
CA ILE A 59 8.82 -0.77 1.79
C ILE A 59 7.36 -0.64 2.16
N ILE A 60 6.87 0.58 2.28
CA ILE A 60 5.50 0.92 2.66
C ILE A 60 4.90 1.96 1.73
N PRO A 61 3.59 1.95 1.49
CA PRO A 61 2.87 3.06 0.89
C PRO A 61 2.39 4.06 1.96
N GLN A 62 1.98 5.22 1.49
CA GLN A 62 1.25 6.22 2.26
C GLN A 62 -0.11 6.46 1.63
N ASP A 63 -1.12 6.70 2.46
CA ASP A 63 -2.47 7.06 2.03
C ASP A 63 -2.94 8.39 2.64
N CYS A 64 -4.25 8.60 2.70
CA CYS A 64 -4.86 9.80 3.26
C CYS A 64 -4.75 9.92 4.79
N GLY A 65 -4.35 8.88 5.49
CA GLY A 65 -4.20 8.85 6.96
C GLY A 65 -2.74 8.79 7.42
N GLY A 66 -1.77 8.73 6.51
CA GLY A 66 -0.37 8.56 6.86
C GLY A 66 0.23 7.27 6.30
N PHE A 67 1.02 6.56 7.08
CA PHE A 67 1.51 5.24 6.68
C PHE A 67 0.35 4.28 6.48
N ASN A 68 0.40 3.46 5.43
CA ASN A 68 -0.61 2.43 5.23
C ASN A 68 0.03 1.04 5.28
N LEU A 69 -0.39 0.24 6.24
CA LEU A 69 0.11 -1.11 6.47
C LEU A 69 -0.85 -2.20 5.99
N GLY A 70 -1.85 -1.86 5.18
CA GLY A 70 -2.71 -2.84 4.53
C GLY A 70 -1.94 -3.81 3.63
N SER A 71 -0.83 -3.35 3.06
CA SER A 71 0.22 -4.20 2.48
C SER A 71 1.57 -3.51 2.53
N PHE A 72 2.60 -4.23 2.90
CA PHE A 72 3.97 -3.75 2.96
C PHE A 72 4.94 -4.89 2.61
N ILE A 73 6.19 -4.54 2.37
CA ILE A 73 7.23 -5.52 2.05
C ILE A 73 8.37 -5.34 3.03
N VAL A 74 8.75 -6.43 3.69
CA VAL A 74 9.88 -6.46 4.62
C VAL A 74 10.94 -7.43 4.12
N ARG A 75 12.20 -7.01 4.14
CA ARG A 75 13.35 -7.86 3.84
C ARG A 75 13.72 -8.65 5.09
N ARG A 76 13.95 -9.94 4.96
CA ARG A 76 14.47 -10.74 6.07
C ARG A 76 15.90 -10.31 6.40
N SER A 77 16.10 -9.73 7.58
CA SER A 77 17.38 -9.23 8.06
C SER A 77 17.35 -9.07 9.59
N SER A 78 18.52 -8.94 10.21
CA SER A 78 18.62 -8.64 11.65
C SER A 78 17.99 -7.30 12.01
N TRP A 79 17.98 -6.35 11.08
CA TRP A 79 17.28 -5.09 11.26
C TRP A 79 15.76 -5.31 11.35
N SER A 80 15.23 -6.13 10.46
CA SER A 80 13.78 -6.43 10.44
C SER A 80 13.34 -7.22 11.67
N ASP A 81 14.16 -8.16 12.13
CA ASP A 81 13.89 -8.88 13.36
C ASP A 81 13.82 -7.90 14.55
N ARG A 82 14.81 -7.00 14.65
CA ARG A 82 14.81 -5.96 15.68
C ARG A 82 13.61 -5.01 15.55
N LEU A 83 13.23 -4.61 14.32
CA LEU A 83 12.07 -3.75 14.10
C LEU A 83 10.81 -4.41 14.63
N LEU A 84 10.57 -5.67 14.29
CA LEU A 84 9.38 -6.41 14.70
C LEU A 84 9.32 -6.60 16.21
N ASP A 85 10.45 -6.91 16.86
CA ASP A 85 10.52 -7.05 18.30
C ASP A 85 10.14 -5.76 19.03
N ILE A 86 10.64 -4.60 18.55
CA ILE A 86 10.36 -3.30 19.17
C ILE A 86 8.94 -2.83 18.81
N TRP A 87 8.51 -3.03 17.58
CA TRP A 87 7.17 -2.64 17.13
C TRP A 87 6.07 -3.41 17.87
N TRP A 88 6.36 -4.68 18.20
CA TRP A 88 5.48 -5.55 18.98
C TRP A 88 5.79 -5.53 20.49
N ASP A 89 6.58 -4.57 20.97
CA ASP A 89 6.86 -4.47 22.42
C ASP A 89 5.56 -4.20 23.18
N PRO A 90 5.09 -5.13 24.01
CA PRO A 90 3.82 -4.97 24.72
C PRO A 90 3.84 -3.77 25.66
N VAL A 91 4.98 -3.45 26.27
CA VAL A 91 5.08 -2.32 27.21
C VAL A 91 4.94 -0.99 26.47
N GLY A 92 5.71 -0.79 25.39
CA GLY A 92 5.62 0.41 24.58
C GLY A 92 4.27 0.52 23.86
N TYR A 93 3.77 -0.60 23.34
CA TYR A 93 2.49 -0.68 22.66
C TYR A 93 1.33 -0.39 23.61
N GLU A 94 1.25 -1.05 24.76
CA GLU A 94 0.15 -0.85 25.72
C GLU A 94 0.10 0.55 26.31
N GLN A 95 1.25 1.19 26.52
CA GLN A 95 1.29 2.55 27.05
C GLN A 95 0.82 3.61 26.06
N LYS A 96 1.01 3.38 24.76
CA LYS A 96 0.78 4.39 23.73
C LYS A 96 -0.39 4.09 22.81
N HIS A 97 -0.74 2.82 22.58
CA HIS A 97 -1.75 2.44 21.60
C HIS A 97 -3.14 2.98 21.92
N MET A 98 -3.43 3.28 23.18
CA MET A 98 -4.70 3.91 23.56
C MET A 98 -4.84 5.34 23.05
N GLU A 99 -3.70 6.00 22.78
CA GLU A 99 -3.63 7.36 22.26
C GLU A 99 -3.65 7.40 20.73
N TRP A 100 -3.42 6.27 20.08
CA TRP A 100 -3.29 6.17 18.62
C TRP A 100 -4.56 5.69 17.95
N GLU A 101 -5.02 6.44 16.97
CA GLU A 101 -6.22 6.12 16.19
C GLU A 101 -5.98 4.87 15.33
N HIS A 102 -4.85 4.79 14.66
CA HIS A 102 -4.51 3.75 13.68
C HIS A 102 -3.51 2.72 14.24
N LYS A 103 -3.46 2.56 15.57
CA LYS A 103 -2.76 1.49 16.28
C LYS A 103 -1.34 1.20 15.75
N GLU A 104 -1.18 0.08 15.03
CA GLU A 104 0.11 -0.38 14.52
C GLU A 104 0.71 0.55 13.47
N GLN A 105 -0.11 1.24 12.70
CA GLN A 105 0.36 2.23 11.71
C GLN A 105 0.98 3.43 12.42
N ASP A 106 0.29 3.99 13.39
CA ASP A 106 0.77 5.13 14.17
C ASP A 106 2.02 4.74 14.98
N ALA A 107 2.09 3.50 15.47
CA ALA A 107 3.25 2.99 16.15
C ALA A 107 4.49 2.98 15.24
N LEU A 108 4.36 2.48 14.01
CA LEU A 108 5.46 2.48 13.04
C LEU A 108 5.84 3.91 12.65
N GLU A 109 4.87 4.78 12.47
CA GLU A 109 5.08 6.19 12.16
C GLU A 109 5.85 6.90 13.28
N TRP A 110 5.46 6.65 14.53
CA TRP A 110 6.19 7.13 15.70
C TRP A 110 7.63 6.61 15.75
N MET A 111 7.84 5.31 15.45
CA MET A 111 9.19 4.75 15.37
C MET A 111 10.02 5.40 14.26
N TYR A 112 9.43 5.62 13.11
CA TYR A 112 10.07 6.32 12.00
C TYR A 112 10.53 7.73 12.38
N GLN A 113 9.72 8.45 13.15
CA GLN A 113 10.03 9.80 13.63
C GLN A 113 11.10 9.80 14.71
N ASN A 114 10.97 8.91 15.70
CA ASN A 114 11.69 9.00 16.96
C ASN A 114 12.87 8.02 17.08
N GLN A 115 13.01 7.07 16.16
CA GLN A 115 14.06 6.07 16.17
C GLN A 115 15.01 6.26 14.98
N PRO A 116 16.16 6.93 15.15
CA PRO A 116 17.06 7.29 14.04
C PRO A 116 17.52 6.08 13.20
N TRP A 117 17.56 4.87 13.79
CA TRP A 117 17.95 3.66 13.12
C TRP A 117 16.87 3.08 12.18
N VAL A 118 15.63 3.57 12.27
CA VAL A 118 14.50 3.10 11.42
C VAL A 118 14.56 3.75 10.05
N ARG A 119 14.64 5.07 9.99
CA ARG A 119 14.53 5.87 8.75
C ARG A 119 15.44 5.43 7.61
N PRO A 120 16.75 5.17 7.84
CA PRO A 120 17.66 4.82 6.75
C PRO A 120 17.29 3.54 5.99
N HIS A 121 16.42 2.73 6.56
CA HIS A 121 16.04 1.43 6.03
C HIS A 121 14.61 1.36 5.48
N VAL A 122 13.88 2.46 5.56
CA VAL A 122 12.51 2.57 5.03
C VAL A 122 12.53 3.21 3.65
N ALA A 123 11.73 2.66 2.75
CA ALA A 123 11.46 3.24 1.45
C ALA A 123 9.94 3.31 1.22
N PHE A 124 9.52 4.32 0.50
CA PHE A 124 8.12 4.55 0.15
C PHE A 124 7.86 4.20 -1.31
N VAL A 125 6.70 3.65 -1.59
CA VAL A 125 6.23 3.41 -2.95
C VAL A 125 4.91 4.15 -3.19
N PRO A 126 4.62 4.54 -4.44
CA PRO A 126 3.29 5.01 -4.78
C PRO A 126 2.24 4.00 -4.32
N GLN A 127 1.19 4.48 -3.65
CA GLN A 127 0.18 3.62 -3.02
C GLN A 127 -0.38 2.57 -3.98
N ARG A 128 -0.72 2.96 -5.19
CA ARG A 128 -1.25 2.04 -6.21
C ARG A 128 -0.32 0.90 -6.58
N ARG A 129 0.98 0.99 -6.28
CA ARG A 129 1.93 -0.10 -6.59
C ARG A 129 1.61 -1.38 -5.83
N ILE A 130 1.23 -1.26 -4.56
CA ILE A 130 1.00 -2.43 -3.69
C ILE A 130 -0.28 -2.33 -2.87
N ASN A 131 -1.03 -1.22 -2.95
CA ASN A 131 -2.13 -0.95 -2.02
C ASN A 131 -3.17 0.02 -2.61
N SER A 132 -3.61 -0.19 -3.86
CA SER A 132 -4.63 0.66 -4.46
C SER A 132 -5.97 0.55 -3.72
N PHE A 133 -6.77 1.60 -3.77
CA PHE A 133 -8.06 1.67 -3.10
C PHE A 133 -9.23 1.59 -4.08
N PRO A 134 -10.39 1.06 -3.67
CA PRO A 134 -11.62 1.24 -4.42
C PRO A 134 -12.09 2.70 -4.37
N LEU A 135 -12.98 3.07 -5.26
CA LEU A 135 -13.64 4.38 -5.23
C LEU A 135 -14.34 4.62 -3.88
N GLY A 136 -14.29 5.84 -3.40
CA GLY A 136 -14.89 6.24 -2.13
C GLY A 136 -14.00 6.03 -0.89
N ALA A 137 -12.85 5.39 -1.04
CA ALA A 137 -11.85 5.38 0.02
C ALA A 137 -11.24 6.78 0.20
N CYS A 138 -10.75 7.09 1.40
CA CYS A 138 -10.21 8.41 1.77
C CYS A 138 -11.22 9.57 1.68
N GLY A 139 -12.52 9.28 1.74
CA GLY A 139 -13.55 10.30 1.63
C GLY A 139 -13.66 10.98 0.27
N ASP A 140 -12.93 10.51 -0.72
CA ASP A 140 -12.93 11.09 -2.06
C ASP A 140 -14.26 10.87 -2.78
N LYS A 141 -14.79 11.95 -3.34
CA LYS A 141 -16.05 11.94 -4.08
C LYS A 141 -15.90 11.58 -5.56
N GLY A 142 -14.69 11.24 -6.00
CA GLY A 142 -14.39 10.95 -7.39
C GLY A 142 -13.15 10.09 -7.55
N PHE A 143 -12.80 9.79 -8.81
CA PHE A 143 -11.61 9.04 -9.14
C PHE A 143 -10.35 9.87 -8.94
N ASN A 144 -9.45 9.40 -8.07
CA ASN A 144 -8.12 9.94 -7.89
C ASN A 144 -7.08 8.94 -8.43
N PRO A 145 -6.36 9.29 -9.52
CA PRO A 145 -5.42 8.37 -10.16
C PRO A 145 -4.18 8.05 -9.30
N LYS A 146 -3.96 8.75 -8.19
CA LYS A 146 -2.84 8.52 -7.28
C LYS A 146 -3.10 7.37 -6.30
N ILE A 147 -4.38 7.10 -5.99
CA ILE A 147 -4.77 6.15 -4.95
C ILE A 147 -5.76 5.08 -5.42
N HIS A 148 -6.70 5.43 -6.32
CA HIS A 148 -7.75 4.51 -6.70
C HIS A 148 -7.30 3.51 -7.76
N TYR A 149 -7.82 2.30 -7.64
CA TYR A 149 -7.63 1.22 -8.59
C TYR A 149 -8.04 1.65 -10.01
N ASN A 150 -7.18 1.35 -10.97
CA ASN A 150 -7.45 1.57 -12.38
C ASN A 150 -7.32 0.25 -13.16
N ALA A 151 -8.42 -0.25 -13.67
CA ALA A 151 -8.45 -1.52 -14.39
C ALA A 151 -7.50 -1.60 -15.61
N PRO A 152 -7.34 -0.54 -16.43
CA PRO A 152 -6.36 -0.52 -17.51
C PRO A 152 -4.91 -0.72 -17.05
N ASP A 153 -4.55 -0.16 -15.89
CA ASP A 153 -3.19 -0.23 -15.35
C ASP A 153 -2.94 -1.55 -14.62
N ARG A 154 -3.99 -2.28 -14.26
CA ARG A 154 -3.93 -3.58 -13.59
C ARG A 154 -3.11 -3.55 -12.31
N ASP A 155 -3.50 -2.68 -11.38
CA ASP A 155 -2.83 -2.56 -10.09
C ASP A 155 -2.69 -3.93 -9.40
N PHE A 156 -1.59 -4.11 -8.69
CA PHE A 156 -1.22 -5.42 -8.13
C PHE A 156 -2.20 -5.93 -7.08
N LEU A 157 -2.67 -5.04 -6.20
CA LEU A 157 -3.55 -5.36 -5.08
C LEU A 157 -4.54 -4.22 -4.85
N VAL A 158 -5.77 -4.56 -4.45
CA VAL A 158 -6.78 -3.61 -4.00
C VAL A 158 -7.05 -3.85 -2.52
N ASN A 159 -6.87 -2.82 -1.71
CA ASN A 159 -7.16 -2.80 -0.29
C ASN A 159 -8.51 -2.14 -0.03
N MET A 160 -9.39 -2.82 0.69
CA MET A 160 -10.73 -2.32 1.04
C MET A 160 -10.73 -1.38 2.25
N ALA A 161 -9.61 -0.66 2.49
CA ALA A 161 -9.46 0.21 3.64
C ALA A 161 -10.68 1.14 3.82
N GLY A 162 -11.15 1.23 5.05
CA GLY A 162 -12.27 2.09 5.43
C GLY A 162 -13.63 1.67 4.85
N CYS A 163 -13.78 0.48 4.29
CA CYS A 163 -15.07 0.04 3.74
C CYS A 163 -16.15 -0.08 4.83
N GLU A 164 -15.77 -0.39 6.08
CA GLU A 164 -16.65 -0.46 7.25
C GLU A 164 -17.32 0.88 7.58
N TRP A 165 -16.83 1.98 7.05
CA TRP A 165 -17.37 3.34 7.25
C TRP A 165 -18.42 3.71 6.20
N GLY A 166 -19.34 2.81 5.91
CA GLY A 166 -20.51 3.09 5.08
C GLY A 166 -20.40 2.60 3.64
N ARG A 167 -19.39 1.78 3.31
CA ARG A 167 -19.31 1.05 2.05
C ARG A 167 -19.66 -0.42 2.25
N ASP A 168 -19.98 -1.14 1.16
CA ASP A 168 -20.24 -2.57 1.20
C ASP A 168 -18.96 -3.38 1.04
N CYS A 169 -18.27 -3.65 2.13
CA CYS A 169 -17.02 -4.42 2.14
C CYS A 169 -17.12 -5.76 1.39
N TRP A 170 -18.20 -6.50 1.62
CA TRP A 170 -18.38 -7.83 1.01
C TRP A 170 -18.67 -7.73 -0.48
N GLY A 171 -19.52 -6.80 -0.88
CA GLY A 171 -19.83 -6.53 -2.27
C GLY A 171 -18.59 -6.07 -3.05
N GLU A 172 -17.83 -5.13 -2.51
CA GLU A 172 -16.58 -4.66 -3.11
C GLU A 172 -15.57 -5.82 -3.27
N MET A 173 -15.31 -6.58 -2.22
CA MET A 173 -14.41 -7.74 -2.27
C MET A 173 -14.85 -8.76 -3.32
N TYR A 174 -16.15 -9.01 -3.41
CA TYR A 174 -16.71 -9.96 -4.38
C TYR A 174 -16.52 -9.48 -5.82
N GLU A 175 -16.79 -8.20 -6.09
CA GLU A 175 -16.62 -7.63 -7.43
C GLU A 175 -15.14 -7.57 -7.86
N PHE A 176 -14.24 -7.20 -6.97
CA PHE A 176 -12.80 -7.23 -7.27
C PHE A 176 -12.26 -8.66 -7.43
N ARG A 177 -12.81 -9.63 -6.69
CA ARG A 177 -12.50 -11.05 -6.91
C ARG A 177 -12.92 -11.51 -8.31
N LYS A 178 -14.16 -11.22 -8.73
CA LYS A 178 -14.64 -11.53 -10.08
C LYS A 178 -13.78 -10.86 -11.16
N LEU A 179 -13.41 -9.60 -10.93
CA LEU A 179 -12.53 -8.87 -11.83
C LEU A 179 -11.17 -9.57 -11.94
N SER A 180 -10.57 -9.95 -10.82
CA SER A 180 -9.30 -10.70 -10.78
C SER A 180 -9.41 -12.03 -11.53
N GLU A 181 -10.46 -12.80 -11.29
CA GLU A 181 -10.72 -14.05 -12.01
C GLU A 181 -10.82 -13.83 -13.53
N LYS A 182 -11.51 -12.77 -13.96
CA LYS A 182 -11.62 -12.40 -15.38
C LYS A 182 -10.28 -12.00 -15.99
N LEU A 183 -9.49 -11.18 -15.30
CA LEU A 183 -8.21 -10.69 -15.79
C LEU A 183 -7.16 -11.81 -15.88
N ASN A 184 -7.24 -12.80 -15.00
CA ASN A 184 -6.30 -13.92 -14.92
C ASN A 184 -6.67 -15.10 -15.84
N ARG A 185 -7.73 -15.00 -16.65
CA ARG A 185 -8.12 -16.04 -17.59
C ARG A 185 -7.06 -16.26 -18.67
N ASN A 186 -6.69 -17.50 -18.86
CA ASN A 186 -5.81 -17.88 -19.97
C ASN A 186 -6.54 -17.76 -21.34
N ILE A 187 -5.78 -17.88 -22.43
CA ILE A 187 -6.31 -17.70 -23.81
C ILE A 187 -7.46 -18.67 -24.08
N LEU A 188 -7.37 -19.93 -23.65
CA LEU A 188 -8.42 -20.93 -23.86
C LEU A 188 -9.71 -20.58 -23.12
N GLN A 189 -9.58 -20.10 -21.89
CA GLN A 189 -10.72 -19.64 -21.09
C GLN A 189 -11.38 -18.42 -21.72
N ARG A 190 -10.60 -17.45 -22.20
CA ARG A 190 -11.11 -16.26 -22.91
C ARG A 190 -11.85 -16.65 -24.19
N PHE A 191 -11.29 -17.59 -24.97
CA PHE A 191 -11.92 -18.09 -26.18
C PHE A 191 -13.24 -18.82 -25.88
N ARG A 192 -13.27 -19.69 -24.86
CA ARG A 192 -14.48 -20.36 -24.42
C ARG A 192 -15.58 -19.35 -24.03
N ASP A 193 -15.21 -18.33 -23.27
CA ASP A 193 -16.18 -17.33 -22.79
C ASP A 193 -16.73 -16.46 -23.93
N TRP A 194 -15.86 -16.13 -24.89
CA TRP A 194 -16.28 -15.46 -26.12
C TRP A 194 -17.28 -16.34 -26.90
N PHE A 195 -16.97 -17.61 -27.07
CA PHE A 195 -17.84 -18.56 -27.78
C PHE A 195 -19.20 -18.70 -27.09
N VAL A 196 -19.24 -18.90 -25.78
CA VAL A 196 -20.47 -18.96 -24.98
C VAL A 196 -21.26 -17.66 -25.09
N GLY A 197 -20.58 -16.50 -25.10
CA GLY A 197 -21.22 -15.19 -25.26
C GLY A 197 -21.92 -15.01 -26.60
N LEU A 198 -21.42 -15.64 -27.69
CA LEU A 198 -22.10 -15.61 -28.99
C LEU A 198 -23.45 -16.35 -28.99
N PHE A 199 -23.56 -17.40 -28.21
CA PHE A 199 -24.85 -18.17 -28.13
C PHE A 199 -25.85 -17.48 -27.19
N LYS A 200 -25.42 -16.82 -26.15
CA LYS A 200 -26.34 -16.07 -25.25
C LYS A 200 -26.98 -14.85 -25.92
N ARG A 201 -26.26 -14.17 -26.83
CA ARG A 201 -26.79 -13.02 -27.58
C ARG A 201 -27.86 -13.41 -28.65
N LYS A 202 -28.05 -14.70 -28.94
CA LYS A 202 -29.04 -15.16 -29.92
C LYS A 202 -30.33 -15.62 -29.26
N SER A 203 -30.42 -15.61 -27.92
CA SER A 203 -31.61 -16.06 -27.16
C SER A 203 -32.39 -14.90 -26.51
N ASP A 204 -31.91 -13.66 -26.69
CA ASP A 204 -32.64 -12.43 -26.40
C ASP A 204 -33.07 -11.76 -27.71
#